data_1e52cfe194afac8a368d0da768f789f6
#
_entry.id   1e52cfe194afac8a368d0da768f789f6
#
_cell.length_a   1.000
_cell.length_b   1.000
_cell.length_c   1.000
_cell.angle_alpha   90.00
_cell.angle_beta   90.00
_cell.angle_gamma   90.00
#
_symmetry.space_group_name_H-M   'P 1'
#
loop_
_entity.id
_entity.type
_entity.pdbx_description
1 polymer ?
#
loop_
_entity_poly.entity_id
_entity_poly.type
_entity_poly.pdbx_seq_one_letter_code
_entity_poly.pdbx_strand_id
1 'polypeptide(L)'
;VIEQIKSQSKYQFFYDDKLAALPVENVKVNNASIEDALNVILKGKDISYKVEDNIVYLSEKSAAPQEGNQQGKERTITGVVSDDMGPLIGVNVLIKGTSNGCITDLDGNFTLTTTEANPVIVFSYIGYTTQEIPVKGNAPINVMMAGDTQQLEEVVVTALGIKRSEKALSYNVQQVNTDAITSNKDANFVNSLSGKVAGVNINASSSGVGGVSKVVMRGTKSIMQSSNALYVIDGVPIFSGRGTAGGKEFDSQGSSEPIADINPEDIESMSVLTGAAAAALYGSEAANGAIVITTKKGKEGKVSLTVSSNTEFTNPFVMPSFQNRYGTGTGGVMSTSGAMSWGAPLSAANNYNYSPKDDYFQTGIVGTESISLSTGTEKNQTYASAAAVNSKGIVPNNKYNRYNFTVRNTTTFLDDKMTLDFGASYILQNDQNMTNQ
;
A
#
# COMPACT_ATOMS: atom_id res chain seq x y z
N VAL A 1 22.45 1.26 34.57
CA VAL A 1 22.99 0.01 35.15
C VAL A 1 22.98 -1.11 34.10
N ILE A 2 21.83 -1.41 33.42
CA ILE A 2 21.78 -2.45 32.40
C ILE A 2 22.74 -2.16 31.23
N GLU A 3 22.83 -0.92 30.78
CA GLU A 3 23.79 -0.47 29.76
C GLU A 3 25.28 -0.66 30.23
N GLN A 4 25.55 -0.47 31.51
CA GLN A 4 26.89 -0.72 32.06
C GLN A 4 27.23 -2.22 32.13
N ILE A 5 26.25 -3.06 32.45
CA ILE A 5 26.44 -4.52 32.44
C ILE A 5 26.64 -5.01 31.00
N LYS A 6 25.85 -4.49 30.06
CA LYS A 6 25.98 -4.80 28.65
C LYS A 6 27.35 -4.42 28.07
N SER A 7 27.91 -3.29 28.48
CA SER A 7 29.24 -2.84 28.04
C SER A 7 30.39 -3.65 28.65
N GLN A 8 30.20 -4.32 29.80
CA GLN A 8 31.21 -5.09 30.52
C GLN A 8 31.04 -6.60 30.44
N SER A 9 30.01 -7.07 29.75
CA SER A 9 29.70 -8.51 29.61
C SER A 9 29.35 -8.90 28.15
N LYS A 10 29.32 -10.19 27.87
CA LYS A 10 28.90 -10.72 26.56
C LYS A 10 27.39 -10.96 26.47
N TYR A 11 26.61 -10.52 27.47
CA TYR A 11 25.18 -10.79 27.54
C TYR A 11 24.37 -9.69 26.84
N GLN A 12 23.34 -10.12 26.13
CA GLN A 12 22.32 -9.26 25.55
C GLN A 12 21.08 -9.23 26.45
N PHE A 13 20.41 -8.08 26.56
CA PHE A 13 19.28 -7.91 27.44
C PHE A 13 18.03 -7.60 26.61
N PHE A 14 16.95 -8.32 26.85
CA PHE A 14 15.62 -8.09 26.29
C PHE A 14 14.65 -7.75 27.43
N TYR A 15 14.02 -6.56 27.33
CA TYR A 15 13.07 -6.04 28.31
C TYR A 15 12.09 -5.10 27.64
N ASP A 16 10.90 -4.95 28.22
CA ASP A 16 9.87 -4.01 27.78
C ASP A 16 10.29 -2.56 28.11
N ASP A 17 9.91 -1.59 27.25
CA ASP A 17 10.21 -0.16 27.45
C ASP A 17 9.75 0.39 28.80
N LYS A 18 8.71 -0.19 29.40
CA LYS A 18 8.26 0.14 30.75
C LYS A 18 9.30 -0.17 31.82
N LEU A 19 10.10 -1.20 31.63
CA LEU A 19 11.17 -1.57 32.56
C LEU A 19 12.40 -0.68 32.43
N ALA A 20 12.61 -0.06 31.27
CA ALA A 20 13.71 0.86 31.02
C ALA A 20 13.62 2.16 31.86
N ALA A 21 12.41 2.57 32.23
CA ALA A 21 12.14 3.82 32.96
C ALA A 21 12.24 3.69 34.49
N LEU A 22 12.48 2.50 35.05
CA LEU A 22 12.51 2.29 36.48
C LEU A 22 13.79 2.84 37.11
N PRO A 23 13.72 3.61 38.22
CA PRO A 23 14.87 4.13 38.92
C PRO A 23 15.68 2.98 39.55
N VAL A 24 16.97 2.95 39.30
CA VAL A 24 17.88 1.95 39.83
C VAL A 24 18.92 2.65 40.72
N GLU A 25 19.06 2.17 41.94
CA GLU A 25 20.11 2.63 42.86
C GLU A 25 21.49 2.21 42.37
N ASN A 26 22.50 3.02 42.67
CA ASN A 26 23.89 2.72 42.31
C ASN A 26 24.39 1.50 43.09
N VAL A 27 24.48 0.38 42.42
CA VAL A 27 25.03 -0.86 43.01
C VAL A 27 26.41 -1.10 42.46
N LYS A 28 27.39 -1.29 43.33
CA LYS A 28 28.76 -1.73 42.97
C LYS A 28 28.85 -3.24 43.18
N VAL A 29 29.04 -3.98 42.12
CA VAL A 29 29.27 -5.42 42.15
C VAL A 29 30.66 -5.69 41.57
N ASN A 30 31.54 -6.33 42.35
CA ASN A 30 32.89 -6.65 41.90
C ASN A 30 33.04 -8.16 41.74
N ASN A 31 33.48 -8.60 40.55
CA ASN A 31 33.77 -10.02 40.23
C ASN A 31 32.63 -11.02 40.52
N ALA A 32 31.38 -10.63 40.26
CA ALA A 32 30.20 -11.48 40.44
C ALA A 32 29.74 -12.11 39.12
N SER A 33 29.05 -13.23 39.21
CA SER A 33 28.38 -13.82 38.07
C SER A 33 27.25 -12.90 37.59
N ILE A 34 26.76 -13.09 36.37
CA ILE A 34 25.63 -12.29 35.83
C ILE A 34 24.36 -12.50 36.67
N GLU A 35 24.17 -13.71 37.17
CA GLU A 35 23.02 -14.06 38.03
C GLU A 35 23.11 -13.39 39.39
N ASP A 36 24.26 -13.37 40.00
CA ASP A 36 24.49 -12.67 41.29
C ASP A 36 24.28 -11.17 41.15
N ALA A 37 24.81 -10.61 40.06
CA ALA A 37 24.62 -9.17 39.78
C ALA A 37 23.13 -8.82 39.56
N LEU A 38 22.40 -9.63 38.82
CA LEU A 38 20.97 -9.45 38.61
C LEU A 38 20.15 -9.62 39.90
N ASN A 39 20.49 -10.61 40.72
CA ASN A 39 19.83 -10.83 42.00
C ASN A 39 20.00 -9.63 42.97
N VAL A 40 21.16 -8.98 42.96
CA VAL A 40 21.39 -7.79 43.77
C VAL A 40 20.66 -6.56 43.22
N ILE A 41 20.65 -6.38 41.92
CA ILE A 41 20.04 -5.22 41.25
C ILE A 41 18.51 -5.28 41.26
N LEU A 42 17.95 -6.48 41.14
CA LEU A 42 16.49 -6.70 41.08
C LEU A 42 15.89 -6.98 42.47
N LYS A 43 16.68 -7.04 43.51
CA LYS A 43 16.23 -7.26 44.90
C LYS A 43 15.23 -6.18 45.32
N GLY A 44 14.01 -6.61 45.67
CA GLY A 44 12.94 -5.69 46.10
C GLY A 44 12.17 -5.03 44.96
N LYS A 45 12.41 -5.45 43.72
CA LYS A 45 11.62 -5.06 42.56
C LYS A 45 10.80 -6.24 42.04
N ASP A 46 9.61 -5.96 41.59
CA ASP A 46 8.71 -6.99 41.01
C ASP A 46 9.13 -7.36 39.57
N ILE A 47 10.41 -7.74 39.41
CA ILE A 47 11.00 -8.15 38.14
C ILE A 47 11.58 -9.54 38.29
N SER A 48 11.23 -10.44 37.38
CA SER A 48 11.84 -11.74 37.21
C SER A 48 12.80 -11.73 36.01
N TYR A 49 13.84 -12.60 36.06
CA TYR A 49 14.75 -12.75 34.94
C TYR A 49 14.96 -14.21 34.59
N LYS A 50 15.28 -14.47 33.32
CA LYS A 50 15.69 -15.78 32.79
C LYS A 50 16.93 -15.59 31.95
N VAL A 51 17.95 -16.42 32.13
CA VAL A 51 19.19 -16.39 31.35
C VAL A 51 19.25 -17.63 30.47
N GLU A 52 19.33 -17.45 29.15
CA GLU A 52 19.49 -18.52 28.17
C GLU A 52 20.54 -18.08 27.14
N ASP A 53 21.55 -18.92 26.89
CA ASP A 53 22.58 -18.74 25.85
C ASP A 53 23.14 -17.32 25.67
N ASN A 54 23.58 -16.66 26.73
CA ASN A 54 24.06 -15.28 26.75
C ASN A 54 22.99 -14.21 26.53
N ILE A 55 21.69 -14.55 26.63
CA ILE A 55 20.55 -13.63 26.56
C ILE A 55 19.86 -13.59 27.92
N VAL A 56 19.61 -12.40 28.43
CA VAL A 56 18.88 -12.16 29.67
C VAL A 56 17.53 -11.54 29.34
N TYR A 57 16.46 -12.26 29.68
CA TYR A 57 15.08 -11.79 29.56
C TYR A 57 14.62 -11.23 30.89
N LEU A 58 14.14 -9.98 30.91
CA LEU A 58 13.55 -9.36 32.09
C LEU A 58 12.04 -9.19 31.89
N SER A 59 11.26 -9.61 32.84
CA SER A 59 9.78 -9.48 32.83
C SER A 59 9.26 -9.02 34.17
N GLU A 60 8.14 -8.30 34.19
CA GLU A 60 7.45 -7.98 35.46
C GLU A 60 7.01 -9.30 36.15
N LYS A 61 7.22 -9.36 37.44
CA LYS A 61 6.73 -10.47 38.25
C LYS A 61 5.21 -10.32 38.33
N SER A 62 4.50 -11.08 37.50
CA SER A 62 3.05 -11.15 37.58
C SER A 62 2.68 -11.55 39.02
N ALA A 63 1.84 -10.75 39.68
CA ALA A 63 1.33 -11.10 40.98
C ALA A 63 0.73 -12.50 40.89
N ALA A 64 1.27 -13.41 41.70
CA ALA A 64 0.77 -14.76 41.80
C ALA A 64 -0.73 -14.69 42.13
N PRO A 65 -1.62 -15.40 41.42
CA PRO A 65 -2.96 -15.57 41.87
C PRO A 65 -2.92 -16.25 43.25
N GLN A 66 -3.60 -15.68 44.22
CA GLN A 66 -3.81 -16.34 45.50
C GLN A 66 -4.31 -17.77 45.26
N GLU A 67 -3.55 -18.72 45.79
CA GLU A 67 -3.95 -20.12 45.88
C GLU A 67 -5.28 -20.27 46.61
N GLY A 68 -6.33 -20.31 45.81
CA GLY A 68 -7.56 -20.97 46.22
C GLY A 68 -7.38 -22.46 45.91
N ASN A 69 -7.13 -23.21 46.94
CA ASN A 69 -6.93 -24.65 46.97
C ASN A 69 -8.07 -25.39 46.24
N GLN A 70 -7.84 -25.73 44.93
CA GLN A 70 -8.41 -26.90 44.29
C GLN A 70 -7.34 -27.50 43.41
N GLN A 71 -6.62 -28.49 43.92
CA GLN A 71 -5.77 -29.39 43.15
C GLN A 71 -6.61 -30.06 42.05
N GLY A 72 -6.75 -29.42 40.91
CA GLY A 72 -7.20 -30.06 39.67
C GLY A 72 -6.16 -31.10 39.30
N LYS A 73 -6.53 -32.38 39.25
CA LYS A 73 -5.69 -33.45 38.73
C LYS A 73 -5.13 -33.02 37.36
N GLU A 74 -3.81 -32.96 37.26
CA GLU A 74 -3.13 -32.74 35.99
C GLU A 74 -3.62 -33.81 35.00
N ARG A 75 -4.11 -33.35 33.87
CA ARG A 75 -4.71 -34.25 32.89
C ARG A 75 -4.00 -34.02 31.53
N THR A 76 -3.72 -35.12 30.88
CA THR A 76 -3.10 -35.13 29.57
C THR A 76 -4.18 -35.30 28.51
N ILE A 77 -4.18 -34.43 27.52
CA ILE A 77 -5.05 -34.46 26.35
C ILE A 77 -4.17 -34.86 25.18
N THR A 78 -4.58 -35.91 24.47
CA THR A 78 -3.88 -36.41 23.29
C THR A 78 -4.83 -36.43 22.10
N GLY A 79 -4.29 -36.41 20.91
CA GLY A 79 -5.10 -36.52 19.71
C GLY A 79 -4.28 -36.51 18.43
N VAL A 80 -4.99 -36.54 17.31
CA VAL A 80 -4.40 -36.51 15.97
C VAL A 80 -5.04 -35.42 15.18
N VAL A 81 -4.22 -34.65 14.45
CA VAL A 81 -4.68 -33.63 13.52
C VAL A 81 -4.38 -34.11 12.10
N SER A 82 -5.38 -34.12 11.24
CA SER A 82 -5.29 -34.56 9.84
C SER A 82 -6.06 -33.63 8.91
N ASP A 83 -5.85 -33.78 7.63
CA ASP A 83 -6.68 -33.23 6.54
C ASP A 83 -7.17 -34.36 5.61
N ASP A 84 -7.71 -33.98 4.43
CA ASP A 84 -8.18 -34.92 3.41
C ASP A 84 -7.05 -35.75 2.77
N MET A 85 -5.77 -35.35 2.93
CA MET A 85 -4.60 -36.02 2.35
C MET A 85 -3.83 -36.85 3.38
N GLY A 86 -4.07 -36.66 4.69
CA GLY A 86 -3.42 -37.40 5.75
C GLY A 86 -3.07 -36.61 7.02
N PRO A 87 -2.19 -37.13 7.88
CA PRO A 87 -1.78 -36.44 9.10
C PRO A 87 -1.05 -35.15 8.82
N LEU A 88 -1.37 -34.10 9.62
CA LEU A 88 -0.75 -32.76 9.50
C LEU A 88 0.36 -32.58 10.54
N ILE A 89 1.59 -32.41 10.06
CA ILE A 89 2.77 -32.08 10.87
C ILE A 89 2.87 -30.57 11.11
N GLY A 90 3.26 -30.15 12.33
CA GLY A 90 3.58 -28.76 12.64
C GLY A 90 2.36 -27.87 12.92
N VAL A 91 1.19 -28.46 13.13
CA VAL A 91 -0.01 -27.72 13.56
C VAL A 91 0.21 -27.18 14.97
N ASN A 92 -0.02 -25.89 15.16
CA ASN A 92 0.05 -25.26 16.47
C ASN A 92 -1.23 -25.56 17.27
N VAL A 93 -1.08 -26.19 18.41
CA VAL A 93 -2.15 -26.62 19.33
C VAL A 93 -1.99 -25.88 20.64
N LEU A 94 -2.92 -24.95 20.94
CA LEU A 94 -2.82 -24.02 22.08
C LEU A 94 -4.10 -24.06 22.93
N ILE A 95 -3.98 -23.99 24.25
CA ILE A 95 -5.15 -23.74 25.13
C ILE A 95 -5.51 -22.27 25.06
N LYS A 96 -6.76 -21.98 24.67
CA LYS A 96 -7.29 -20.62 24.52
C LYS A 96 -7.10 -19.78 25.77
N GLY A 97 -6.48 -18.61 25.63
CA GLY A 97 -6.23 -17.68 26.74
C GLY A 97 -4.98 -17.98 27.57
N THR A 98 -4.19 -19.00 27.20
CA THR A 98 -2.93 -19.33 27.86
C THR A 98 -1.76 -19.38 26.87
N SER A 99 -0.53 -19.47 27.38
CA SER A 99 0.66 -19.77 26.57
C SER A 99 1.00 -21.27 26.52
N ASN A 100 0.12 -22.12 27.06
CA ASN A 100 0.34 -23.56 27.11
C ASN A 100 -0.09 -24.20 25.78
N GLY A 101 0.86 -24.74 25.03
CA GLY A 101 0.64 -25.31 23.71
C GLY A 101 1.76 -26.26 23.29
N CYS A 102 1.51 -26.99 22.21
CA CYS A 102 2.46 -27.87 21.55
C CYS A 102 2.26 -27.80 20.04
N ILE A 103 3.15 -28.47 19.29
CA ILE A 103 3.01 -28.66 17.84
C ILE A 103 2.83 -30.16 17.54
N THR A 104 2.13 -30.50 16.46
CA THR A 104 1.95 -31.89 16.03
C THR A 104 3.22 -32.50 15.47
N ASP A 105 3.42 -33.79 15.71
CA ASP A 105 4.54 -34.58 15.18
C ASP A 105 4.34 -35.02 13.71
N LEU A 106 5.23 -35.87 13.21
CA LEU A 106 5.21 -36.41 11.83
C LEU A 106 3.94 -37.19 11.49
N ASP A 107 3.30 -37.79 12.48
CA ASP A 107 2.09 -38.60 12.35
C ASP A 107 0.84 -37.78 12.76
N GLY A 108 0.98 -36.44 12.92
CA GLY A 108 -0.08 -35.53 13.29
C GLY A 108 -0.49 -35.63 14.77
N ASN A 109 0.23 -36.39 15.62
CA ASN A 109 -0.14 -36.51 17.02
C ASN A 109 0.26 -35.27 17.82
N PHE A 110 -0.54 -34.98 18.83
CA PHE A 110 -0.22 -33.97 19.85
C PHE A 110 -0.49 -34.47 21.25
N THR A 111 0.25 -33.95 22.21
CA THR A 111 0.09 -34.22 23.63
C THR A 111 0.18 -32.91 24.40
N LEU A 112 -0.88 -32.57 25.14
CA LEU A 112 -1.00 -31.32 25.88
C LEU A 112 -1.44 -31.62 27.31
N THR A 113 -0.74 -31.07 28.30
CA THR A 113 -1.09 -31.21 29.72
C THR A 113 -1.78 -29.98 30.25
N THR A 114 -2.85 -30.14 31.00
CA THR A 114 -3.62 -29.02 31.58
C THR A 114 -4.23 -29.37 32.94
N THR A 115 -4.41 -28.36 33.75
CA THR A 115 -5.16 -28.43 35.00
C THR A 115 -6.58 -27.93 34.86
N GLU A 116 -6.95 -27.36 33.70
CA GLU A 116 -8.32 -26.86 33.45
C GLU A 116 -9.31 -27.99 33.26
N ALA A 117 -10.49 -27.84 33.84
CA ALA A 117 -11.56 -28.83 33.79
C ALA A 117 -12.19 -28.95 32.37
N ASN A 118 -12.36 -27.83 31.68
CA ASN A 118 -12.95 -27.75 30.34
C ASN A 118 -12.16 -26.77 29.44
N PRO A 119 -10.94 -27.13 29.04
CA PRO A 119 -10.16 -26.26 28.18
C PRO A 119 -10.74 -26.19 26.75
N VAL A 120 -10.63 -25.03 26.12
CA VAL A 120 -10.85 -24.90 24.68
C VAL A 120 -9.50 -24.94 24.01
N ILE A 121 -9.30 -25.87 23.11
CA ILE A 121 -8.06 -26.00 22.35
C ILE A 121 -8.22 -25.35 21.00
N VAL A 122 -7.27 -24.51 20.65
CA VAL A 122 -7.19 -23.79 19.37
C VAL A 122 -6.16 -24.50 18.49
N PHE A 123 -6.58 -24.95 17.33
CA PHE A 123 -5.74 -25.56 16.30
C PHE A 123 -5.53 -24.55 15.19
N SER A 124 -4.28 -24.18 14.92
CA SER A 124 -3.94 -23.22 13.85
C SER A 124 -2.77 -23.73 13.03
N TYR A 125 -2.90 -23.62 11.71
CA TYR A 125 -1.88 -24.00 10.74
C TYR A 125 -1.95 -23.09 9.51
N ILE A 126 -0.81 -22.80 8.89
CA ILE A 126 -0.75 -21.93 7.72
C ILE A 126 -1.50 -22.60 6.55
N GLY A 127 -2.48 -21.90 5.97
CA GLY A 127 -3.31 -22.42 4.88
C GLY A 127 -4.52 -23.24 5.33
N TYR A 128 -4.84 -23.26 6.63
CA TYR A 128 -6.00 -23.94 7.18
C TYR A 128 -6.85 -23.03 8.06
N THR A 129 -8.15 -23.30 8.09
CA THR A 129 -9.09 -22.57 8.96
C THR A 129 -8.82 -22.91 10.41
N THR A 130 -8.60 -21.89 11.26
CA THR A 130 -8.40 -22.08 12.69
C THR A 130 -9.66 -22.69 13.31
N GLN A 131 -9.50 -23.76 14.10
CA GLN A 131 -10.61 -24.44 14.80
C GLN A 131 -10.46 -24.31 16.29
N GLU A 132 -11.57 -24.08 16.99
CA GLU A 132 -11.65 -24.06 18.46
C GLU A 132 -12.52 -25.21 18.94
N ILE A 133 -11.95 -26.13 19.71
CA ILE A 133 -12.64 -27.32 20.17
C ILE A 133 -12.68 -27.36 21.70
N PRO A 134 -13.87 -27.30 22.33
CA PRO A 134 -14.00 -27.48 23.77
C PRO A 134 -13.84 -28.97 24.15
N VAL A 135 -12.92 -29.22 25.06
CA VAL A 135 -12.56 -30.59 25.45
C VAL A 135 -13.25 -31.00 26.74
N LYS A 136 -14.13 -32.00 26.67
CA LYS A 136 -14.79 -32.63 27.84
C LYS A 136 -14.29 -34.06 27.96
N GLY A 137 -13.70 -34.40 29.12
CA GLY A 137 -13.22 -35.76 29.38
C GLY A 137 -11.79 -36.02 28.83
N ASN A 138 -11.32 -37.26 28.90
CA ASN A 138 -9.94 -37.70 28.55
C ASN A 138 -9.87 -38.50 27.25
N ALA A 139 -10.90 -38.45 26.41
CA ALA A 139 -10.87 -39.19 25.14
C ALA A 139 -9.89 -38.50 24.14
N PRO A 140 -9.16 -39.24 23.34
CA PRO A 140 -8.33 -38.71 22.27
C PRO A 140 -9.18 -37.86 21.31
N ILE A 141 -8.63 -36.74 20.84
CA ILE A 141 -9.33 -35.79 19.97
C ILE A 141 -8.80 -35.94 18.56
N ASN A 142 -9.63 -36.36 17.64
CA ASN A 142 -9.30 -36.35 16.23
C ASN A 142 -9.84 -35.09 15.57
N VAL A 143 -8.96 -34.27 15.03
CA VAL A 143 -9.28 -33.00 14.40
C VAL A 143 -9.01 -33.10 12.91
N MET A 144 -10.03 -32.86 12.11
CA MET A 144 -9.89 -32.75 10.67
C MET A 144 -9.87 -31.26 10.32
N MET A 145 -8.71 -30.74 9.92
CA MET A 145 -8.58 -29.35 9.52
C MET A 145 -9.04 -29.20 8.08
N ALA A 146 -9.96 -28.28 7.85
CA ALA A 146 -10.31 -27.86 6.50
C ALA A 146 -9.26 -26.86 6.02
N GLY A 147 -8.72 -27.10 4.83
CA GLY A 147 -7.89 -26.11 4.16
C GLY A 147 -8.60 -24.77 4.14
N ASP A 148 -7.90 -23.70 4.49
CA ASP A 148 -8.43 -22.36 4.35
C ASP A 148 -8.59 -22.09 2.85
N THR A 149 -9.74 -22.49 2.33
CA THR A 149 -10.19 -22.16 0.98
C THR A 149 -10.66 -20.71 0.89
N GLN A 150 -10.32 -19.87 1.85
CA GLN A 150 -10.13 -18.47 1.56
C GLN A 150 -8.85 -18.32 0.73
N GLN A 151 -8.77 -19.00 -0.43
CA GLN A 151 -8.28 -18.30 -1.59
C GLN A 151 -9.01 -16.96 -1.51
N LEU A 152 -8.26 -15.88 -1.30
CA LEU A 152 -8.70 -14.58 -1.72
C LEU A 152 -9.24 -14.80 -3.13
N GLU A 153 -10.53 -15.09 -3.26
CA GLU A 153 -11.18 -15.08 -4.56
C GLU A 153 -10.95 -13.64 -5.01
N GLU A 154 -10.01 -13.49 -5.91
CA GLU A 154 -9.69 -12.21 -6.50
C GLU A 154 -10.96 -11.72 -7.15
N VAL A 155 -11.71 -10.93 -6.35
CA VAL A 155 -13.03 -10.44 -6.74
C VAL A 155 -12.78 -9.22 -7.62
N VAL A 156 -13.03 -9.39 -8.88
CA VAL A 156 -12.91 -8.32 -9.87
C VAL A 156 -14.21 -7.54 -9.94
N VAL A 157 -14.11 -6.23 -9.90
CA VAL A 157 -15.25 -5.37 -10.18
C VAL A 157 -15.44 -5.33 -11.70
N THR A 158 -16.57 -5.84 -12.15
CA THR A 158 -16.97 -5.85 -13.57
C THR A 158 -17.84 -4.62 -13.90
N ALA A 159 -18.49 -4.65 -15.06
CA ALA A 159 -19.42 -3.60 -15.47
C ALA A 159 -20.46 -3.26 -14.39
N LEU A 160 -20.80 -2.00 -14.28
CA LEU A 160 -21.80 -1.48 -13.33
C LEU A 160 -21.46 -1.72 -11.85
N GLY A 161 -20.17 -1.90 -11.52
CA GLY A 161 -19.74 -2.12 -10.13
C GLY A 161 -20.08 -3.50 -9.56
N ILE A 162 -20.47 -4.46 -10.38
CA ILE A 162 -20.80 -5.81 -9.93
C ILE A 162 -19.52 -6.57 -9.61
N LYS A 163 -19.41 -7.08 -8.39
CA LYS A 163 -18.30 -7.92 -7.96
C LYS A 163 -18.49 -9.35 -8.45
N ARG A 164 -17.51 -9.90 -9.16
CA ARG A 164 -17.49 -11.31 -9.62
C ARG A 164 -16.13 -11.93 -9.34
N SER A 165 -16.11 -13.23 -9.10
CA SER A 165 -14.85 -13.98 -9.05
C SER A 165 -14.17 -13.94 -10.42
N GLU A 166 -12.86 -13.70 -10.48
CA GLU A 166 -12.08 -13.69 -11.72
C GLU A 166 -12.27 -15.00 -12.52
N LYS A 167 -12.32 -16.13 -11.81
CA LYS A 167 -12.56 -17.46 -12.42
C LYS A 167 -13.91 -17.60 -13.09
N ALA A 168 -14.89 -16.76 -12.73
CA ALA A 168 -16.23 -16.77 -13.31
C ALA A 168 -16.35 -15.90 -14.56
N LEU A 169 -15.28 -15.21 -14.97
CA LEU A 169 -15.27 -14.33 -16.14
C LEU A 169 -14.86 -15.09 -17.39
N SER A 170 -15.57 -14.86 -18.48
CA SER A 170 -15.25 -15.39 -19.81
C SER A 170 -14.20 -14.56 -20.57
N TYR A 171 -13.67 -13.51 -19.95
CA TYR A 171 -12.70 -12.59 -20.54
C TYR A 171 -11.61 -12.25 -19.52
N ASN A 172 -10.43 -11.90 -20.02
CA ASN A 172 -9.29 -11.57 -19.17
C ASN A 172 -9.46 -10.17 -18.58
N VAL A 173 -9.35 -10.07 -17.26
CA VAL A 173 -9.31 -8.84 -16.48
C VAL A 173 -8.01 -8.85 -15.68
N GLN A 174 -7.24 -7.80 -15.78
CA GLN A 174 -6.06 -7.64 -14.93
C GLN A 174 -6.40 -6.69 -13.80
N GLN A 175 -6.29 -7.15 -12.58
CA GLN A 175 -6.44 -6.32 -11.39
C GLN A 175 -5.12 -5.69 -11.00
N VAL A 176 -5.15 -4.43 -10.60
CA VAL A 176 -4.00 -3.70 -10.08
C VAL A 176 -4.24 -3.45 -8.60
N ASN A 177 -3.31 -3.92 -7.77
CA ASN A 177 -3.37 -3.67 -6.34
C ASN A 177 -3.17 -2.17 -6.05
N THR A 178 -3.99 -1.63 -5.16
CA THR A 178 -3.93 -0.23 -4.73
C THR A 178 -2.57 0.12 -4.13
N ASP A 179 -1.95 -0.78 -3.37
CA ASP A 179 -0.62 -0.58 -2.80
C ASP A 179 0.43 -0.31 -3.87
N ALA A 180 0.30 -0.93 -5.03
CA ALA A 180 1.19 -0.69 -6.14
C ALA A 180 1.05 0.73 -6.71
N ILE A 181 -0.11 1.35 -6.61
CA ILE A 181 -0.39 2.71 -7.10
C ILE A 181 0.07 3.75 -6.09
N THR A 182 -0.16 3.48 -4.79
CA THR A 182 0.12 4.41 -3.70
C THR A 182 1.56 4.40 -3.23
N SER A 183 2.32 3.32 -3.50
CA SER A 183 3.74 3.21 -3.14
C SER A 183 4.66 4.16 -3.90
N ASN A 184 4.30 4.51 -5.14
CA ASN A 184 5.03 5.47 -5.96
C ASN A 184 4.02 6.48 -6.53
N LYS A 185 3.84 7.57 -5.81
CA LYS A 185 2.83 8.59 -6.12
C LYS A 185 3.34 9.54 -7.19
N ASP A 186 2.60 9.66 -8.25
CA ASP A 186 2.76 10.69 -9.28
C ASP A 186 1.59 11.68 -9.16
N ALA A 187 1.78 12.93 -9.53
CA ALA A 187 0.72 13.95 -9.55
C ALA A 187 -0.47 13.51 -10.42
N ASN A 188 -0.18 12.81 -11.53
CA ASN A 188 -1.16 12.06 -12.31
C ASN A 188 -0.96 10.55 -12.03
N PHE A 189 -1.81 9.97 -11.18
CA PHE A 189 -1.67 8.58 -10.76
C PHE A 189 -1.69 7.56 -11.91
N VAL A 190 -2.20 7.93 -13.08
CA VAL A 190 -2.17 7.09 -14.28
C VAL A 190 -0.73 6.74 -14.66
N ASN A 191 0.22 7.66 -14.46
CA ASN A 191 1.63 7.39 -14.72
C ASN A 191 2.20 6.28 -13.83
N SER A 192 1.69 6.14 -12.60
CA SER A 192 2.13 5.10 -11.68
C SER A 192 1.76 3.68 -12.12
N LEU A 193 0.86 3.52 -13.10
CA LEU A 193 0.51 2.24 -13.71
C LEU A 193 1.55 1.76 -14.74
N SER A 194 2.48 2.62 -15.15
CA SER A 194 3.49 2.26 -16.13
C SER A 194 4.34 1.08 -15.64
N GLY A 195 4.46 0.05 -16.46
CA GLY A 195 5.18 -1.18 -16.14
C GLY A 195 4.46 -2.14 -15.17
N LYS A 196 3.29 -1.78 -14.64
CA LYS A 196 2.52 -2.61 -13.68
C LYS A 196 1.38 -3.40 -14.34
N VAL A 197 0.99 -3.01 -15.55
CA VAL A 197 -0.11 -3.62 -16.29
C VAL A 197 0.39 -4.17 -17.62
N ALA A 198 0.16 -5.45 -17.87
CA ALA A 198 0.59 -6.09 -19.11
C ALA A 198 -0.14 -5.53 -20.34
N GLY A 199 0.61 -5.23 -21.41
CA GLY A 199 0.06 -4.73 -22.67
C GLY A 199 -0.48 -3.30 -22.63
N VAL A 200 -0.18 -2.54 -21.58
CA VAL A 200 -0.52 -1.12 -21.44
C VAL A 200 0.77 -0.29 -21.57
N ASN A 201 0.72 0.67 -22.47
CA ASN A 201 1.78 1.67 -22.65
C ASN A 201 1.25 3.03 -22.21
N ILE A 202 1.95 3.65 -21.27
CA ILE A 202 1.61 4.95 -20.71
C ILE A 202 2.69 5.94 -21.06
N ASN A 203 2.30 6.98 -21.77
CA ASN A 203 3.19 8.07 -22.13
C ASN A 203 2.77 9.32 -21.32
N ALA A 204 3.64 9.75 -20.42
CA ALA A 204 3.45 10.98 -19.66
C ALA A 204 3.43 12.19 -20.58
N SER A 205 2.73 13.23 -20.17
CA SER A 205 2.63 14.48 -20.91
C SER A 205 3.97 15.23 -20.97
N SER A 206 4.24 15.85 -22.11
CA SER A 206 5.31 16.84 -22.25
C SER A 206 4.99 18.20 -21.65
N SER A 207 3.72 18.45 -21.26
CA SER A 207 3.30 19.73 -20.67
C SER A 207 3.69 19.92 -19.21
N GLY A 208 4.31 18.90 -18.59
CA GLY A 208 4.79 18.94 -17.20
C GLY A 208 3.91 18.21 -16.24
N VAL A 209 4.04 18.59 -14.96
CA VAL A 209 3.32 17.96 -13.85
C VAL A 209 1.81 18.19 -13.97
N GLY A 210 1.02 17.15 -13.81
CA GLY A 210 -0.45 17.20 -13.94
C GLY A 210 -0.99 17.17 -15.38
N GLY A 211 -0.08 17.07 -16.38
CA GLY A 211 -0.50 16.97 -17.77
C GLY A 211 -1.16 15.64 -18.14
N VAL A 212 -1.87 15.65 -19.27
CA VAL A 212 -2.60 14.49 -19.81
C VAL A 212 -1.66 13.34 -20.13
N SER A 213 -1.93 12.16 -19.59
CA SER A 213 -1.18 10.94 -19.93
C SER A 213 -1.91 10.12 -20.98
N LYS A 214 -1.18 9.67 -21.99
CA LYS A 214 -1.72 8.81 -23.05
C LYS A 214 -1.63 7.35 -22.62
N VAL A 215 -2.78 6.69 -22.49
CA VAL A 215 -2.86 5.26 -22.14
C VAL A 215 -3.31 4.46 -23.36
N VAL A 216 -2.40 3.68 -23.91
CA VAL A 216 -2.64 2.85 -25.08
C VAL A 216 -2.56 1.38 -24.71
N MET A 217 -3.60 0.63 -25.03
CA MET A 217 -3.66 -0.82 -24.79
C MET A 217 -3.44 -1.59 -26.10
N ARG A 218 -2.48 -2.53 -26.06
CA ARG A 218 -2.15 -3.41 -27.20
C ARG A 218 -1.73 -2.65 -28.46
N GLY A 219 -1.08 -1.49 -28.31
CA GLY A 219 -0.58 -0.68 -29.41
C GLY A 219 -1.57 0.33 -30.01
N THR A 220 -1.04 1.29 -30.77
CA THR A 220 -1.82 2.34 -31.43
C THR A 220 -2.61 1.73 -32.59
N LYS A 221 -3.91 1.93 -32.61
CA LYS A 221 -4.83 1.32 -33.60
C LYS A 221 -5.12 2.24 -34.78
N SER A 222 -5.04 3.54 -34.60
CA SER A 222 -5.36 4.54 -35.60
C SER A 222 -4.42 5.73 -35.53
N ILE A 223 -4.10 6.31 -36.68
CA ILE A 223 -3.38 7.57 -36.79
C ILE A 223 -4.35 8.77 -36.73
N MET A 224 -5.61 8.55 -37.11
CA MET A 224 -6.62 9.60 -37.24
C MET A 224 -7.58 9.69 -36.05
N GLN A 225 -7.71 8.60 -35.28
CA GLN A 225 -8.62 8.52 -34.13
C GLN A 225 -7.83 8.26 -32.84
N SER A 226 -8.40 8.68 -31.72
CA SER A 226 -7.81 8.43 -30.41
C SER A 226 -7.66 6.94 -30.16
N SER A 227 -6.48 6.52 -29.72
CA SER A 227 -6.19 5.15 -29.27
C SER A 227 -6.20 5.02 -27.75
N ASN A 228 -6.68 6.04 -27.03
CA ASN A 228 -6.73 6.04 -25.56
C ASN A 228 -7.77 5.05 -25.04
N ALA A 229 -7.46 4.47 -23.88
CA ALA A 229 -8.41 3.69 -23.10
C ALA A 229 -9.53 4.58 -22.51
N LEU A 230 -10.70 4.00 -22.32
CA LEU A 230 -11.81 4.63 -21.61
C LEU A 230 -11.57 4.50 -20.08
N TYR A 231 -11.87 5.53 -19.32
CA TYR A 231 -11.92 5.44 -17.87
C TYR A 231 -13.35 5.30 -17.38
N VAL A 232 -13.54 4.42 -16.40
CA VAL A 232 -14.84 4.17 -15.77
C VAL A 232 -14.67 4.26 -14.28
N ILE A 233 -15.40 5.15 -13.62
CA ILE A 233 -15.32 5.37 -12.17
C ILE A 233 -16.64 4.96 -11.55
N ASP A 234 -16.63 4.00 -10.63
CA ASP A 234 -17.80 3.45 -9.95
C ASP A 234 -18.93 3.08 -10.95
N GLY A 235 -18.56 2.55 -12.12
CA GLY A 235 -19.49 2.16 -13.17
C GLY A 235 -19.90 3.27 -14.14
N VAL A 236 -19.49 4.51 -13.91
CA VAL A 236 -19.79 5.66 -14.79
C VAL A 236 -18.61 5.93 -15.74
N PRO A 237 -18.80 5.87 -17.05
CA PRO A 237 -17.75 6.19 -18.01
C PRO A 237 -17.44 7.69 -17.98
N ILE A 238 -16.15 8.01 -17.88
CA ILE A 238 -15.62 9.37 -17.93
C ILE A 238 -15.01 9.59 -19.31
N PHE A 239 -15.60 10.47 -20.06
CA PHE A 239 -15.05 10.85 -21.35
C PHE A 239 -13.93 11.85 -21.15
N SER A 240 -12.70 11.51 -21.56
CA SER A 240 -11.61 12.47 -21.65
C SER A 240 -12.01 13.52 -22.69
N GLY A 241 -12.47 14.65 -22.19
CA GLY A 241 -12.77 15.83 -23.01
C GLY A 241 -11.47 16.39 -23.53
N ARG A 242 -10.87 15.74 -24.51
CA ARG A 242 -9.87 16.39 -25.33
C ARG A 242 -10.56 17.57 -25.99
N GLY A 243 -10.21 18.76 -25.55
CA GLY A 243 -10.70 19.99 -26.11
C GLY A 243 -10.65 19.87 -27.64
N THR A 244 -11.80 20.00 -28.24
CA THR A 244 -12.04 19.94 -29.68
C THR A 244 -11.42 21.12 -30.43
N ALA A 245 -10.28 21.60 -30.02
CA ALA A 245 -9.48 22.52 -30.81
C ALA A 245 -8.65 21.68 -31.80
N GLY A 246 -9.28 21.20 -32.87
CA GLY A 246 -8.57 20.68 -34.02
C GLY A 246 -8.59 19.16 -34.26
N GLY A 247 -9.01 18.33 -33.34
CA GLY A 247 -9.27 16.88 -33.59
C GLY A 247 -8.06 16.05 -34.00
N LYS A 248 -6.85 16.52 -33.87
CA LYS A 248 -5.64 15.80 -34.27
C LYS A 248 -4.93 15.24 -33.03
N GLU A 249 -4.54 13.99 -33.09
CA GLU A 249 -3.86 13.26 -32.01
C GLU A 249 -2.55 13.93 -31.59
N PHE A 250 -1.99 14.78 -32.43
CA PHE A 250 -0.73 15.50 -32.22
C PHE A 250 -0.90 16.96 -31.77
N ASP A 251 -2.13 17.43 -31.58
CA ASP A 251 -2.45 18.81 -31.23
C ASP A 251 -2.99 18.89 -29.77
N SER A 252 -2.26 18.33 -28.84
CA SER A 252 -2.61 18.42 -27.42
C SER A 252 -1.98 19.65 -26.79
N GLN A 253 -2.71 20.71 -26.71
CA GLN A 253 -2.36 21.88 -25.91
C GLN A 253 -2.64 21.58 -24.44
N GLY A 254 -1.72 20.86 -23.75
CA GLY A 254 -1.59 20.84 -22.31
C GLY A 254 -2.88 20.84 -21.44
N SER A 255 -3.99 20.24 -21.94
CA SER A 255 -5.24 20.19 -21.19
C SER A 255 -5.11 19.23 -20.01
N SER A 256 -5.78 19.55 -18.91
CA SER A 256 -5.93 18.59 -17.80
C SER A 256 -6.89 17.46 -18.19
N GLU A 257 -6.68 16.30 -17.63
CA GLU A 257 -7.52 15.12 -17.85
C GLU A 257 -8.35 14.86 -16.59
N PRO A 258 -9.69 14.73 -16.69
CA PRO A 258 -10.55 14.53 -15.52
C PRO A 258 -10.16 13.33 -14.64
N ILE A 259 -9.51 12.32 -15.23
CA ILE A 259 -9.02 11.17 -14.48
C ILE A 259 -7.84 11.52 -13.56
N ALA A 260 -7.02 12.49 -13.93
CA ALA A 260 -5.91 12.97 -13.09
C ALA A 260 -6.40 13.67 -11.83
N ASP A 261 -7.67 14.06 -11.79
CA ASP A 261 -8.27 14.77 -10.65
C ASP A 261 -8.60 13.83 -9.48
N ILE A 262 -8.61 12.52 -9.69
CA ILE A 262 -8.85 11.55 -8.60
C ILE A 262 -7.64 11.47 -7.68
N ASN A 263 -7.91 11.47 -6.37
CA ASN A 263 -6.90 11.14 -5.39
C ASN A 263 -6.64 9.63 -5.40
N PRO A 264 -5.40 9.16 -5.66
CA PRO A 264 -5.07 7.73 -5.68
C PRO A 264 -5.37 7.02 -4.36
N GLU A 265 -5.33 7.74 -3.24
CA GLU A 265 -5.69 7.19 -1.93
C GLU A 265 -7.18 6.85 -1.77
N ASP A 266 -8.05 7.43 -2.61
CA ASP A 266 -9.48 7.13 -2.62
C ASP A 266 -9.84 5.92 -3.48
N ILE A 267 -8.86 5.32 -4.16
CA ILE A 267 -9.07 4.14 -4.99
C ILE A 267 -9.05 2.89 -4.11
N GLU A 268 -10.09 2.05 -4.21
CA GLU A 268 -10.15 0.74 -3.56
C GLU A 268 -9.55 -0.35 -4.45
N SER A 269 -9.89 -0.32 -5.73
CA SER A 269 -9.38 -1.28 -6.71
C SER A 269 -9.42 -0.72 -8.12
N MET A 270 -8.58 -1.28 -8.98
CA MET A 270 -8.52 -0.92 -10.39
C MET A 270 -8.46 -2.19 -11.23
N SER A 271 -9.31 -2.27 -12.24
CA SER A 271 -9.36 -3.39 -13.17
C SER A 271 -9.14 -2.92 -14.60
N VAL A 272 -8.28 -3.59 -15.33
CA VAL A 272 -7.95 -3.26 -16.72
C VAL A 272 -8.63 -4.26 -17.65
N LEU A 273 -9.53 -3.77 -18.49
CA LEU A 273 -10.28 -4.53 -19.48
C LEU A 273 -9.69 -4.32 -20.88
N THR A 274 -9.40 -5.39 -21.57
CA THR A 274 -8.92 -5.31 -22.95
C THR A 274 -10.05 -5.00 -23.95
N GLY A 275 -9.72 -4.46 -25.14
CA GLY A 275 -10.64 -3.84 -26.06
C GLY A 275 -11.96 -4.54 -26.33
N ALA A 276 -11.96 -5.85 -26.69
CA ALA A 276 -13.19 -6.56 -26.99
C ALA A 276 -14.10 -6.72 -25.76
N ALA A 277 -13.52 -7.05 -24.59
CA ALA A 277 -14.24 -7.17 -23.33
C ALA A 277 -14.79 -5.80 -22.87
N ALA A 278 -13.98 -4.76 -22.97
CA ALA A 278 -14.40 -3.41 -22.63
C ALA A 278 -15.51 -2.90 -23.56
N ALA A 279 -15.41 -3.14 -24.88
CA ALA A 279 -16.43 -2.74 -25.85
C ALA A 279 -17.76 -3.46 -25.63
N ALA A 280 -17.74 -4.73 -25.22
CA ALA A 280 -18.95 -5.49 -24.89
C ALA A 280 -19.71 -4.92 -23.68
N LEU A 281 -18.98 -4.29 -22.73
CA LEU A 281 -19.54 -3.75 -21.49
C LEU A 281 -19.91 -2.26 -21.59
N TYR A 282 -19.09 -1.47 -22.27
CA TYR A 282 -19.18 0.00 -22.31
C TYR A 282 -19.36 0.58 -23.72
N GLY A 283 -19.58 -0.28 -24.73
CA GLY A 283 -19.82 0.17 -26.10
C GLY A 283 -18.55 0.56 -26.88
N SER A 284 -18.76 1.24 -28.01
CA SER A 284 -17.71 1.61 -28.96
C SER A 284 -16.62 2.51 -28.39
N GLU A 285 -16.94 3.34 -27.41
CA GLU A 285 -15.99 4.24 -26.71
C GLU A 285 -14.89 3.45 -25.99
N ALA A 286 -15.21 2.24 -25.54
CA ALA A 286 -14.26 1.33 -24.91
C ALA A 286 -13.55 0.37 -25.88
N ALA A 287 -13.65 0.58 -27.20
CA ALA A 287 -13.02 -0.29 -28.20
C ALA A 287 -11.48 -0.38 -28.05
N ASN A 288 -10.86 0.64 -27.47
CA ASN A 288 -9.43 0.66 -27.19
C ASN A 288 -9.05 0.04 -25.85
N GLY A 289 -10.04 -0.42 -25.07
CA GLY A 289 -9.91 -0.92 -23.71
C GLY A 289 -10.48 0.05 -22.69
N ALA A 290 -10.64 -0.41 -21.46
CA ALA A 290 -11.12 0.41 -20.35
C ALA A 290 -10.33 0.14 -19.07
N ILE A 291 -10.14 1.19 -18.28
CA ILE A 291 -9.64 1.15 -16.91
C ILE A 291 -10.83 1.43 -16.00
N VAL A 292 -11.26 0.41 -15.26
CA VAL A 292 -12.38 0.48 -14.32
C VAL A 292 -11.81 0.73 -12.93
N ILE A 293 -12.20 1.83 -12.32
CA ILE A 293 -11.77 2.28 -11.01
C ILE A 293 -12.95 2.19 -10.05
N THR A 294 -12.71 1.58 -8.91
CA THR A 294 -13.67 1.55 -7.80
C THR A 294 -13.13 2.39 -6.67
N THR A 295 -13.92 3.33 -6.18
CA THR A 295 -13.53 4.20 -5.07
C THR A 295 -13.83 3.58 -3.72
N LYS A 296 -13.07 3.97 -2.70
CA LYS A 296 -13.22 3.51 -1.32
C LYS A 296 -14.60 3.88 -0.77
N LYS A 297 -15.16 2.96 -0.01
CA LYS A 297 -16.38 3.15 0.79
C LYS A 297 -16.04 3.09 2.27
N GLY A 298 -16.95 3.56 3.11
CA GLY A 298 -16.87 3.30 4.54
C GLY A 298 -16.85 1.79 4.81
N LYS A 299 -16.18 1.39 5.87
CA LYS A 299 -16.12 -0.01 6.33
C LYS A 299 -16.77 -0.12 7.70
N GLU A 300 -17.44 -1.22 7.93
CA GLU A 300 -17.93 -1.59 9.24
C GLU A 300 -16.76 -1.79 10.22
N GLY A 301 -16.94 -1.40 11.47
CA GLY A 301 -15.99 -1.62 12.54
C GLY A 301 -15.44 -0.35 13.17
N LYS A 302 -14.21 -0.43 13.67
CA LYS A 302 -13.55 0.70 14.35
C LYS A 302 -13.23 1.83 13.38
N VAL A 303 -13.27 3.05 13.88
CA VAL A 303 -12.83 4.22 13.14
C VAL A 303 -11.39 4.03 12.68
N SER A 304 -11.16 4.14 11.39
CA SER A 304 -9.83 4.09 10.78
C SER A 304 -9.48 5.46 10.24
N LEU A 305 -8.38 6.01 10.71
CA LEU A 305 -7.81 7.27 10.24
C LEU A 305 -6.48 6.95 9.56
N THR A 306 -6.35 7.33 8.29
CA THR A 306 -5.11 7.18 7.53
C THR A 306 -4.57 8.54 7.15
N VAL A 307 -3.31 8.79 7.45
CA VAL A 307 -2.59 10.01 7.05
C VAL A 307 -1.41 9.58 6.19
N SER A 308 -1.25 10.21 5.04
CA SER A 308 -0.16 9.92 4.12
C SER A 308 0.48 11.22 3.64
N SER A 309 1.81 11.25 3.64
CA SER A 309 2.61 12.37 3.13
C SER A 309 3.73 11.81 2.25
N ASN A 310 3.90 12.39 1.08
CA ASN A 310 4.97 12.04 0.15
C ASN A 310 5.58 13.30 -0.46
N THR A 311 6.90 13.36 -0.54
CA THR A 311 7.62 14.44 -1.22
C THR A 311 8.60 13.84 -2.21
N GLU A 312 8.50 14.26 -3.47
CA GLU A 312 9.35 13.83 -4.56
C GLU A 312 10.22 14.99 -5.05
N PHE A 313 11.49 14.71 -5.31
CA PHE A 313 12.44 15.65 -5.90
C PHE A 313 12.87 15.13 -7.27
N THR A 314 12.71 15.96 -8.31
CA THR A 314 12.99 15.58 -9.68
C THR A 314 14.05 16.50 -10.27
N ASN A 315 15.06 15.92 -10.93
CA ASN A 315 16.07 16.66 -11.65
C ASN A 315 16.28 16.05 -13.04
N PRO A 316 16.71 16.82 -14.05
CA PRO A 316 17.07 16.29 -15.34
C PRO A 316 18.23 15.28 -15.21
N PHE A 317 17.99 14.02 -15.61
CA PHE A 317 18.98 12.96 -15.50
C PHE A 317 19.87 12.87 -16.75
N VAL A 318 19.26 12.83 -17.93
CA VAL A 318 19.94 12.72 -19.21
C VAL A 318 19.60 13.94 -20.07
N MET A 319 20.62 14.60 -20.56
CA MET A 319 20.50 15.72 -21.50
C MET A 319 21.29 15.41 -22.77
N PRO A 320 20.86 15.91 -23.94
CA PRO A 320 21.65 15.84 -25.16
C PRO A 320 23.01 16.51 -24.95
N SER A 321 24.04 15.96 -25.58
CA SER A 321 25.33 16.62 -25.63
C SER A 321 25.29 17.71 -26.70
N PHE A 322 25.38 18.96 -26.26
CA PHE A 322 25.39 20.10 -27.16
C PHE A 322 26.81 20.38 -27.65
N GLN A 323 26.91 20.83 -28.90
CA GLN A 323 28.16 21.29 -29.42
C GLN A 323 28.50 22.71 -28.93
N ASN A 324 29.78 23.00 -28.64
CA ASN A 324 30.27 24.29 -28.09
C ASN A 324 31.25 24.99 -29.06
N ARG A 325 31.25 24.63 -30.33
CA ARG A 325 32.16 25.19 -31.34
C ARG A 325 31.57 26.36 -32.08
N TYR A 326 30.26 26.32 -32.31
CA TYR A 326 29.55 27.32 -33.10
C TYR A 326 28.37 27.84 -32.35
N GLY A 327 28.06 29.13 -32.49
CA GLY A 327 26.91 29.77 -31.93
C GLY A 327 25.63 29.53 -32.75
N THR A 328 24.54 30.18 -32.37
CA THR A 328 23.27 30.14 -33.08
C THR A 328 23.41 30.84 -34.45
N GLY A 329 22.77 30.27 -35.49
CA GLY A 329 22.80 30.80 -36.85
C GLY A 329 23.09 29.74 -37.92
N THR A 330 23.35 30.18 -39.15
CA THR A 330 23.55 29.32 -40.30
C THR A 330 24.69 29.87 -41.18
N GLY A 331 25.48 28.98 -41.80
CA GLY A 331 26.52 29.38 -42.76
C GLY A 331 27.63 30.24 -42.17
N GLY A 332 27.95 30.10 -40.88
CA GLY A 332 28.99 30.88 -40.21
C GLY A 332 28.52 32.29 -39.76
N VAL A 333 27.26 32.62 -39.99
CA VAL A 333 26.67 33.92 -39.59
C VAL A 333 25.80 33.75 -38.37
N MET A 334 26.03 34.58 -37.35
CA MET A 334 25.25 34.58 -36.13
C MET A 334 23.83 35.09 -36.38
N SER A 335 22.84 34.39 -35.83
CA SER A 335 21.42 34.80 -35.86
C SER A 335 20.79 34.48 -34.51
N THR A 336 20.08 35.45 -33.97
CA THR A 336 19.33 35.29 -32.71
C THR A 336 17.95 34.68 -32.91
N SER A 337 17.47 34.58 -34.13
CA SER A 337 16.13 34.06 -34.48
C SER A 337 16.14 32.67 -35.09
N GLY A 338 17.29 32.02 -35.19
CA GLY A 338 17.42 30.73 -35.83
C GLY A 338 17.47 29.54 -34.86
N ALA A 339 16.76 28.48 -35.19
CA ALA A 339 16.84 27.20 -34.49
C ALA A 339 18.11 26.39 -34.82
N MET A 340 19.02 26.92 -35.64
CA MET A 340 20.23 26.25 -36.10
C MET A 340 21.44 26.67 -35.28
N SER A 341 22.37 25.73 -35.07
CA SER A 341 23.61 25.91 -34.29
C SER A 341 24.85 25.88 -35.18
N TRP A 342 24.80 26.55 -36.33
CA TRP A 342 25.87 26.65 -37.36
C TRP A 342 26.23 28.09 -37.69
N GLY A 343 26.20 28.94 -36.66
CA GLY A 343 26.57 30.34 -36.77
C GLY A 343 28.09 30.55 -36.73
N ALA A 344 28.51 31.71 -36.24
CA ALA A 344 29.94 32.04 -36.11
C ALA A 344 30.63 31.11 -35.08
N PRO A 345 31.94 30.80 -35.26
CA PRO A 345 32.72 30.08 -34.27
C PRO A 345 32.66 30.79 -32.90
N LEU A 346 32.47 30.01 -31.83
CA LEU A 346 32.50 30.51 -30.45
C LEU A 346 33.96 30.81 -30.05
N SER A 347 34.14 31.89 -29.35
CA SER A 347 35.41 32.35 -28.79
C SER A 347 35.21 32.84 -27.36
N ALA A 348 36.25 33.16 -26.64
CA ALA A 348 36.14 33.72 -25.31
C ALA A 348 35.29 35.01 -25.22
N ALA A 349 35.17 35.75 -26.36
CA ALA A 349 34.41 36.99 -26.41
C ALA A 349 32.90 36.78 -26.64
N ASN A 350 32.46 35.64 -27.18
CA ASN A 350 31.08 35.37 -27.53
C ASN A 350 30.49 34.06 -26.92
N ASN A 351 31.27 33.36 -26.13
CA ASN A 351 30.81 32.18 -25.40
C ASN A 351 30.50 32.54 -23.96
N TYR A 352 29.22 32.53 -23.61
CA TYR A 352 28.75 32.81 -22.26
C TYR A 352 28.74 31.61 -21.33
N ASN A 353 29.31 30.47 -21.74
CA ASN A 353 29.36 29.21 -20.99
C ASN A 353 28.00 28.74 -20.47
N TYR A 354 26.92 29.05 -21.19
CA TYR A 354 25.57 28.65 -20.81
C TYR A 354 25.41 27.13 -20.90
N SER A 355 25.01 26.50 -19.78
CA SER A 355 24.67 25.09 -19.71
C SER A 355 23.17 24.96 -19.55
N PRO A 356 22.40 24.52 -20.57
CA PRO A 356 20.94 24.38 -20.42
C PRO A 356 20.51 23.53 -19.23
N LYS A 357 21.29 22.52 -18.87
CA LYS A 357 21.01 21.65 -17.73
C LYS A 357 21.10 22.40 -16.41
N ASP A 358 22.12 23.22 -16.24
CA ASP A 358 22.45 23.84 -14.96
C ASP A 358 21.84 25.25 -14.81
N ASP A 359 21.71 25.97 -15.93
CA ASP A 359 21.29 27.38 -15.95
C ASP A 359 19.79 27.56 -16.21
N TYR A 360 19.12 26.59 -16.84
CA TYR A 360 17.69 26.70 -17.16
C TYR A 360 16.81 25.85 -16.25
N PHE A 361 17.17 24.59 -16.07
CA PHE A 361 16.35 23.69 -15.28
C PHE A 361 16.54 23.91 -13.77
N GLN A 362 15.49 23.64 -13.03
CA GLN A 362 15.48 23.70 -11.58
C GLN A 362 15.11 22.32 -10.99
N THR A 363 15.34 22.12 -9.70
CA THR A 363 14.80 20.95 -9.01
C THR A 363 13.27 21.06 -8.95
N GLY A 364 12.61 20.08 -9.53
CA GLY A 364 11.18 19.90 -9.38
C GLY A 364 10.85 19.31 -8.00
N ILE A 365 9.76 19.77 -7.40
CA ILE A 365 9.30 19.30 -6.09
C ILE A 365 7.80 19.01 -6.19
N VAL A 366 7.38 17.80 -5.82
CA VAL A 366 5.96 17.40 -5.74
C VAL A 366 5.68 16.96 -4.31
N GLY A 367 4.85 17.71 -3.61
CA GLY A 367 4.30 17.32 -2.31
C GLY A 367 2.89 16.76 -2.48
N THR A 368 2.63 15.58 -1.94
CA THR A 368 1.32 14.95 -1.91
C THR A 368 0.96 14.58 -0.49
N GLU A 369 -0.09 15.17 0.03
CA GLU A 369 -0.56 14.95 1.39
C GLU A 369 -2.01 14.51 1.35
N SER A 370 -2.38 13.54 2.17
CA SER A 370 -3.76 13.08 2.26
C SER A 370 -4.12 12.61 3.67
N ILE A 371 -5.37 12.79 3.99
CA ILE A 371 -6.00 12.28 5.19
C ILE A 371 -7.31 11.61 4.79
N SER A 372 -7.57 10.42 5.29
CA SER A 372 -8.84 9.73 5.09
C SER A 372 -9.37 9.11 6.36
N LEU A 373 -10.68 9.16 6.51
CA LEU A 373 -11.45 8.62 7.61
C LEU A 373 -12.43 7.58 7.08
N SER A 374 -12.41 6.39 7.64
CA SER A 374 -13.41 5.36 7.39
C SER A 374 -14.02 4.91 8.71
N THR A 375 -15.34 4.92 8.78
CA THR A 375 -16.09 4.48 9.96
C THR A 375 -17.42 3.91 9.53
N GLY A 376 -18.00 3.06 10.38
CA GLY A 376 -19.34 2.58 10.10
C GLY A 376 -19.83 1.49 11.03
N THR A 377 -21.12 1.31 10.95
CA THR A 377 -21.87 0.18 11.51
C THR A 377 -22.31 -0.72 10.36
N GLU A 378 -22.90 -1.87 10.66
CA GLU A 378 -23.52 -2.77 9.67
C GLU A 378 -24.48 -2.03 8.72
N LYS A 379 -25.23 -1.05 9.22
CA LYS A 379 -26.27 -0.32 8.45
C LYS A 379 -25.86 1.03 7.90
N ASN A 380 -24.79 1.63 8.42
CA ASN A 380 -24.35 2.96 7.98
C ASN A 380 -22.82 3.01 7.93
N GLN A 381 -22.26 3.31 6.78
CA GLN A 381 -20.83 3.35 6.54
C GLN A 381 -20.46 4.67 5.89
N THR A 382 -19.47 5.35 6.44
CA THR A 382 -19.02 6.65 5.96
C THR A 382 -17.53 6.63 5.65
N TYR A 383 -17.18 7.17 4.51
CA TYR A 383 -15.81 7.47 4.10
C TYR A 383 -15.69 8.96 3.83
N ALA A 384 -14.64 9.58 4.32
CA ALA A 384 -14.31 10.96 4.01
C ALA A 384 -12.80 11.10 3.78
N SER A 385 -12.40 11.91 2.82
CA SER A 385 -10.99 12.17 2.54
C SER A 385 -10.75 13.63 2.17
N ALA A 386 -9.54 14.09 2.44
CA ALA A 386 -9.01 15.34 1.94
C ALA A 386 -7.57 15.10 1.45
N ALA A 387 -7.22 15.65 0.29
CA ALA A 387 -5.89 15.54 -0.27
C ALA A 387 -5.42 16.84 -0.89
N ALA A 388 -4.12 17.09 -0.83
CA ALA A 388 -3.46 18.23 -1.44
C ALA A 388 -2.26 17.74 -2.25
N VAL A 389 -2.15 18.18 -3.50
CA VAL A 389 -0.97 18.01 -4.34
C VAL A 389 -0.45 19.41 -4.68
N ASN A 390 0.77 19.71 -4.28
CA ASN A 390 1.45 20.95 -4.59
C ASN A 390 2.72 20.64 -5.34
N SER A 391 2.86 21.15 -6.55
CA SER A 391 3.98 20.82 -7.40
C SER A 391 4.62 22.03 -8.05
N LYS A 392 5.93 21.99 -8.12
CA LYS A 392 6.80 22.85 -8.92
C LYS A 392 7.60 21.97 -9.84
N GLY A 393 7.46 22.15 -11.15
CA GLY A 393 8.15 21.35 -12.14
C GLY A 393 9.63 21.71 -12.31
N ILE A 394 10.36 20.91 -13.09
CA ILE A 394 11.78 21.15 -13.43
C ILE A 394 11.98 22.35 -14.35
N VAL A 395 10.95 22.74 -15.12
CA VAL A 395 10.96 23.93 -15.95
C VAL A 395 10.49 25.13 -15.14
N PRO A 396 11.18 26.27 -15.21
CA PRO A 396 10.73 27.48 -14.51
C PRO A 396 9.28 27.84 -14.84
N ASN A 397 8.55 28.32 -13.81
CA ASN A 397 7.12 28.69 -13.86
C ASN A 397 6.13 27.54 -14.08
N ASN A 398 6.56 26.29 -14.25
CA ASN A 398 5.63 25.16 -14.25
C ASN A 398 5.17 24.87 -12.81
N LYS A 399 3.86 24.95 -12.57
CA LYS A 399 3.23 24.72 -11.27
C LYS A 399 1.94 23.93 -11.45
N TYR A 400 1.64 23.07 -10.48
CA TYR A 400 0.39 22.33 -10.43
C TYR A 400 -0.05 22.21 -8.97
N ASN A 401 -1.28 22.66 -8.68
CA ASN A 401 -1.88 22.53 -7.36
C ASN A 401 -3.26 21.93 -7.51
N ARG A 402 -3.55 20.93 -6.68
CA ARG A 402 -4.85 20.26 -6.65
C ARG A 402 -5.25 19.97 -5.20
N TYR A 403 -6.50 20.27 -4.90
CA TYR A 403 -7.11 20.00 -3.59
C TYR A 403 -8.38 19.19 -3.82
N ASN A 404 -8.45 18.02 -3.17
CA ASN A 404 -9.58 17.11 -3.28
C ASN A 404 -10.28 17.01 -1.93
N PHE A 405 -11.61 16.99 -1.94
CA PHE A 405 -12.45 16.67 -0.79
C PHE A 405 -13.50 15.68 -1.24
N THR A 406 -13.55 14.53 -0.60
CA THR A 406 -14.49 13.45 -0.94
C THR A 406 -15.23 13.00 0.30
N VAL A 407 -16.54 12.83 0.19
CA VAL A 407 -17.38 12.20 1.21
C VAL A 407 -18.27 11.18 0.54
N ARG A 408 -18.34 9.99 1.10
CA ARG A 408 -19.23 8.92 0.66
C ARG A 408 -19.91 8.29 1.85
N ASN A 409 -21.21 8.08 1.75
CA ASN A 409 -22.01 7.39 2.75
C ASN A 409 -22.86 6.32 2.09
N THR A 410 -22.82 5.13 2.66
CA THR A 410 -23.69 4.01 2.29
C THR A 410 -24.56 3.69 3.49
N THR A 411 -25.88 3.78 3.34
CA THR A 411 -26.85 3.49 4.39
C THR A 411 -27.85 2.46 3.90
N THR A 412 -28.03 1.40 4.70
CA THR A 412 -28.99 0.34 4.47
C THR A 412 -30.14 0.46 5.46
N PHE A 413 -31.37 0.42 4.98
CA PHE A 413 -32.61 0.60 5.76
C PHE A 413 -33.74 -0.30 5.25
N LEU A 414 -34.90 -0.30 5.95
CA LEU A 414 -36.04 -1.18 5.68
C LEU A 414 -35.68 -2.68 5.76
N ASP A 415 -35.03 -3.09 6.82
CA ASP A 415 -34.57 -4.49 7.04
C ASP A 415 -33.78 -5.02 5.82
N ASP A 416 -32.74 -4.26 5.44
CA ASP A 416 -31.81 -4.53 4.35
C ASP A 416 -32.39 -4.59 2.94
N LYS A 417 -33.64 -4.13 2.78
CA LYS A 417 -34.32 -4.11 1.49
C LYS A 417 -33.95 -2.91 0.62
N MET A 418 -33.38 -1.88 1.19
CA MET A 418 -33.02 -0.66 0.49
C MET A 418 -31.66 -0.15 0.92
N THR A 419 -30.77 0.12 -0.04
CA THR A 419 -29.45 0.71 0.19
C THR A 419 -29.34 2.03 -0.56
N LEU A 420 -28.99 3.09 0.15
CA LEU A 420 -28.65 4.38 -0.41
C LEU A 420 -27.14 4.55 -0.38
N ASP A 421 -26.52 4.72 -1.54
CA ASP A 421 -25.09 5.06 -1.68
C ASP A 421 -24.99 6.49 -2.24
N PHE A 422 -24.51 7.41 -1.43
CA PHE A 422 -24.35 8.81 -1.77
C PHE A 422 -22.87 9.17 -1.74
N GLY A 423 -22.38 9.80 -2.81
CA GLY A 423 -21.01 10.32 -2.89
C GLY A 423 -20.99 11.77 -3.40
N ALA A 424 -20.12 12.56 -2.82
CA ALA A 424 -19.84 13.92 -3.28
C ALA A 424 -18.32 14.14 -3.25
N SER A 425 -17.79 14.68 -4.33
CA SER A 425 -16.39 15.08 -4.45
C SER A 425 -16.30 16.51 -4.93
N TYR A 426 -15.44 17.29 -4.29
CA TYR A 426 -15.11 18.64 -4.70
C TYR A 426 -13.63 18.73 -4.99
N ILE A 427 -13.28 19.22 -6.18
CA ILE A 427 -11.91 19.28 -6.67
C ILE A 427 -11.62 20.70 -7.11
N LEU A 428 -10.54 21.26 -6.56
CA LEU A 428 -10.00 22.55 -6.99
C LEU A 428 -8.62 22.32 -7.58
N GLN A 429 -8.47 22.64 -8.85
CA GLN A 429 -7.21 22.53 -9.57
C GLN A 429 -6.78 23.87 -10.12
N ASN A 430 -5.48 24.13 -10.03
CA ASN A 430 -4.83 25.28 -10.66
C ASN A 430 -3.51 24.83 -11.24
N ASP A 431 -3.37 24.95 -12.55
CA ASP A 431 -2.17 24.54 -13.28
C ASP A 431 -1.60 25.69 -14.11
N GLN A 432 -0.30 25.75 -14.14
CA GLN A 432 0.49 26.60 -15.02
C GLN A 432 1.43 25.71 -15.81
N ASN A 433 1.00 25.38 -17.01
CA ASN A 433 1.72 24.45 -17.87
C ASN A 433 2.94 25.10 -18.53
N MET A 434 3.86 24.25 -18.98
CA MET A 434 4.97 24.67 -19.82
C MET A 434 4.42 25.19 -21.16
N THR A 435 5.04 26.24 -21.69
CA THR A 435 4.73 26.72 -23.04
C THR A 435 5.17 25.66 -24.06
N ASN A 436 4.25 25.16 -24.85
CA ASN A 436 4.56 24.43 -26.05
C ASN A 436 4.99 25.44 -27.12
N GLN A 437 6.18 25.28 -27.66
CA GLN A 437 6.61 25.97 -28.87
C GLN A 437 6.17 25.18 -30.10
#